data_7e4a7b835abc369f66d79ad38d52f00c
#
_entry.id   7e4a7b835abc369f66d79ad38d52f00c
#
_cell.length_a   1.000
_cell.length_b   1.000
_cell.length_c   1.000
_cell.angle_alpha   90.00
_cell.angle_beta   90.00
_cell.angle_gamma   90.00
#
_symmetry.space_group_name_H-M   'P 1'
#
loop_
_entity.id
_entity.type
_entity.pdbx_description
1 polymer ?
#
loop_
_entity_poly.entity_id
_entity_poly.type
_entity_poly.pdbx_seq_one_letter_code
_entity_poly.pdbx_strand_id
1 'polypeptide(L)'
;PAAEFENTGVYPVEDKFYDVDGYFTGRDDRVLTMVAPVQLPTNVTITRFEAAVVDIGDCPSVNDAQVELRSVNYGTGTETVHATVFSADNTVIEIFADTTIASPTVDNLSRAYFVVVYMCGPFQAFQGVRVHYLE
;
A
#
# COMPACT_ATOMS: atom_id res chain seq x y z
N PRO A 1 -10.19 3.51 -3.46
CA PRO A 1 -10.76 2.32 -2.84
C PRO A 1 -10.02 1.05 -3.19
N ALA A 2 -10.17 0.02 -2.34
CA ALA A 2 -9.50 -1.28 -2.49
C ALA A 2 -9.79 -1.99 -3.84
N ALA A 3 -10.85 -1.61 -4.53
CA ALA A 3 -11.22 -2.15 -5.84
C ALA A 3 -10.18 -1.92 -6.96
N GLU A 4 -9.26 -0.96 -6.78
CA GLU A 4 -8.22 -0.66 -7.76
C GLU A 4 -6.97 -1.52 -7.59
N PHE A 5 -6.89 -2.33 -6.52
CA PHE A 5 -5.74 -3.18 -6.26
C PHE A 5 -5.79 -4.48 -7.04
N GLU A 6 -4.68 -4.80 -7.68
CA GLU A 6 -4.47 -6.07 -8.39
C GLU A 6 -3.42 -6.92 -7.68
N ASN A 7 -3.62 -8.22 -7.70
CA ASN A 7 -2.63 -9.17 -7.19
C ASN A 7 -1.53 -9.35 -8.23
N THR A 8 -0.30 -9.00 -7.87
CA THR A 8 0.90 -9.20 -8.70
C THR A 8 1.62 -10.51 -8.39
N GLY A 9 1.17 -11.23 -7.37
CA GLY A 9 1.74 -12.54 -6.98
C GLY A 9 1.27 -13.69 -7.87
N VAL A 10 1.95 -14.80 -7.76
CA VAL A 10 1.64 -16.07 -8.46
C VAL A 10 0.37 -16.75 -7.90
N TYR A 11 -0.30 -16.12 -6.96
CA TYR A 11 -1.44 -16.70 -6.25
C TYR A 11 -2.75 -16.52 -7.04
N PRO A 12 -3.64 -17.54 -7.02
CA PRO A 12 -4.94 -17.44 -7.66
C PRO A 12 -5.76 -16.26 -7.12
N VAL A 13 -6.63 -15.72 -7.94
CA VAL A 13 -7.56 -14.63 -7.57
C VAL A 13 -8.44 -14.99 -6.37
N GLU A 14 -8.62 -16.28 -6.14
CA GLU A 14 -9.38 -16.86 -5.03
C GLU A 14 -8.75 -16.63 -3.65
N ASP A 15 -7.45 -16.30 -3.59
CA ASP A 15 -6.73 -16.04 -2.32
C ASP A 15 -7.05 -14.67 -1.72
N LYS A 16 -7.78 -13.84 -2.44
CA LYS A 16 -8.21 -12.52 -1.98
C LYS A 16 -9.72 -12.36 -2.05
N PHE A 17 -10.29 -11.71 -1.09
CA PHE A 17 -11.71 -11.38 -1.09
C PHE A 17 -11.94 -10.03 -0.40
N TYR A 18 -13.02 -9.38 -0.78
CA TYR A 18 -13.53 -8.21 -0.08
C TYR A 18 -14.41 -8.66 1.07
N ASP A 19 -14.12 -8.16 2.26
CA ASP A 19 -15.06 -8.27 3.37
C ASP A 19 -16.24 -7.32 3.15
N VAL A 20 -17.35 -7.61 3.82
CA VAL A 20 -18.57 -6.78 3.79
C VAL A 20 -18.34 -5.35 4.26
N ASP A 21 -17.30 -5.12 5.05
CA ASP A 21 -16.90 -3.82 5.57
C ASP A 21 -15.94 -3.06 4.63
N GLY A 22 -15.67 -3.59 3.44
CA GLY A 22 -14.81 -2.94 2.43
C GLY A 22 -13.32 -3.13 2.65
N TYR A 23 -12.92 -4.09 3.46
CA TYR A 23 -11.52 -4.46 3.64
C TYR A 23 -11.06 -5.41 2.55
N PHE A 24 -9.78 -5.33 2.27
CA PHE A 24 -9.09 -6.29 1.44
C PHE A 24 -8.24 -7.20 2.33
N THR A 25 -8.46 -8.51 2.26
CA THR A 25 -7.74 -9.52 3.05
C THR A 25 -7.44 -10.76 2.20
N GLY A 26 -6.46 -11.55 2.64
CA GLY A 26 -6.14 -12.83 2.03
C GLY A 26 -6.81 -14.00 2.77
N ARG A 27 -6.76 -15.18 2.19
CA ARG A 27 -7.30 -16.41 2.79
C ARG A 27 -6.27 -17.23 3.54
N ASP A 28 -5.02 -17.14 3.11
CA ASP A 28 -3.93 -17.96 3.60
C ASP A 28 -2.98 -17.16 4.50
N ASP A 29 -2.16 -17.88 5.26
CA ASP A 29 -1.04 -17.37 6.04
C ASP A 29 0.19 -17.02 5.18
N ARG A 30 -0.03 -16.71 3.90
CA ARG A 30 0.99 -16.31 2.94
C ARG A 30 1.04 -14.80 2.77
N VAL A 31 2.20 -14.32 2.36
CA VAL A 31 2.36 -12.92 1.97
C VAL A 31 1.61 -12.67 0.66
N LEU A 32 0.66 -11.78 0.73
CA LEU A 32 -0.05 -11.27 -0.44
C LEU A 32 0.57 -9.92 -0.83
N THR A 33 0.94 -9.79 -2.10
CA THR A 33 1.41 -8.52 -2.66
C THR A 33 0.35 -7.95 -3.60
N MET A 34 -0.05 -6.71 -3.36
CA MET A 34 -1.01 -6.00 -4.19
C MET A 34 -0.42 -4.68 -4.68
N VAL A 35 -0.81 -4.27 -5.88
CA VAL A 35 -0.40 -2.99 -6.47
C VAL A 35 -1.63 -2.24 -6.97
N ALA A 36 -1.65 -0.93 -6.72
CA ALA A 36 -2.65 -0.04 -7.30
C ALA A 36 -1.99 1.24 -7.83
N PRO A 37 -2.38 1.72 -9.00
CA PRO A 37 -1.92 3.01 -9.51
C PRO A 37 -2.44 4.15 -8.64
N VAL A 38 -1.62 5.20 -8.52
CA VAL A 38 -1.99 6.44 -7.83
C VAL A 38 -1.86 7.60 -8.80
N GLN A 39 -2.92 8.38 -8.93
CA GLN A 39 -2.90 9.61 -9.72
C GLN A 39 -2.70 10.82 -8.80
N LEU A 40 -1.55 11.44 -8.90
CA LEU A 40 -1.18 12.65 -8.16
C LEU A 40 -1.07 13.83 -9.14
N PRO A 41 -1.41 15.05 -8.74
CA PRO A 41 -1.14 16.22 -9.57
C PRO A 41 0.37 16.40 -9.79
N THR A 42 0.77 16.85 -10.96
CA THR A 42 2.18 17.17 -11.25
C THR A 42 2.64 18.41 -10.49
N ASN A 43 3.90 18.42 -10.05
CA ASN A 43 4.55 19.52 -9.33
C ASN A 43 4.02 19.77 -7.90
N VAL A 44 3.16 18.91 -7.38
CA VAL A 44 2.82 18.97 -5.95
C VAL A 44 3.92 18.36 -5.10
N THR A 45 3.99 18.76 -3.83
CA THR A 45 4.92 18.21 -2.85
C THR A 45 4.18 17.27 -1.89
N ILE A 46 4.51 15.99 -1.90
CA ILE A 46 3.95 15.02 -0.96
C ILE A 46 4.50 15.33 0.44
N THR A 47 3.61 15.43 1.41
CA THR A 47 3.96 15.78 2.81
C THR A 47 3.73 14.66 3.80
N ARG A 48 2.84 13.72 3.47
CA ARG A 48 2.46 12.61 4.33
C ARG A 48 1.82 11.49 3.52
N PHE A 49 2.11 10.27 3.91
CA PHE A 49 1.49 9.05 3.39
C PHE A 49 0.85 8.30 4.55
N GLU A 50 -0.39 7.88 4.38
CA GLU A 50 -1.15 7.13 5.39
C GLU A 50 -1.70 5.85 4.80
N ALA A 51 -1.76 4.80 5.62
CA ALA A 51 -2.45 3.55 5.31
C ALA A 51 -3.37 3.16 6.47
N ALA A 52 -4.57 2.72 6.14
CA ALA A 52 -5.55 2.22 7.09
C ALA A 52 -5.52 0.68 7.06
N VAL A 53 -5.11 0.08 8.17
CA VAL A 53 -4.86 -1.36 8.30
C VAL A 53 -5.47 -1.88 9.60
N VAL A 54 -5.96 -3.11 9.58
CA VAL A 54 -6.20 -3.94 10.76
C VAL A 54 -5.15 -5.03 10.78
N ASP A 55 -4.49 -5.22 11.92
CA ASP A 55 -3.45 -6.24 12.11
C ASP A 55 -3.71 -6.99 13.42
N ILE A 56 -4.36 -8.15 13.33
CA ILE A 56 -4.81 -8.90 14.49
C ILE A 56 -3.78 -9.87 15.06
N GLY A 57 -2.56 -9.80 14.60
CA GLY A 57 -1.45 -10.57 15.13
C GLY A 57 -0.45 -11.05 14.09
N ASP A 58 0.55 -11.75 14.57
CA ASP A 58 1.68 -12.22 13.76
C ASP A 58 1.26 -13.27 12.74
N CYS A 59 1.53 -12.96 11.50
CA CYS A 59 1.53 -13.96 10.45
C CYS A 59 2.85 -14.75 10.50
N PRO A 60 2.85 -16.05 10.25
CA PRO A 60 4.08 -16.83 10.19
C PRO A 60 5.11 -16.34 9.18
N SER A 61 4.68 -15.60 8.16
CA SER A 61 5.53 -15.12 7.07
C SER A 61 5.98 -13.67 7.21
N VAL A 62 5.19 -12.81 7.84
CA VAL A 62 5.50 -11.40 8.13
C VAL A 62 4.77 -10.96 9.39
N ASN A 63 5.45 -10.21 10.24
CA ASN A 63 4.85 -9.74 11.50
C ASN A 63 3.88 -8.59 11.25
N ASP A 64 4.28 -7.60 10.45
CA ASP A 64 3.49 -6.40 10.20
C ASP A 64 3.12 -6.29 8.71
N ALA A 65 1.95 -5.71 8.43
CA ALA A 65 1.65 -5.29 7.06
C ALA A 65 2.54 -4.11 6.69
N GLN A 66 3.02 -4.11 5.45
CA GLN A 66 3.85 -3.04 4.90
C GLN A 66 3.14 -2.41 3.73
N VAL A 67 3.03 -1.08 3.74
CA VAL A 67 2.43 -0.33 2.64
C VAL A 67 3.40 0.74 2.17
N GLU A 68 3.69 0.77 0.87
CA GLU A 68 4.67 1.67 0.28
C GLU A 68 4.05 2.52 -0.83
N LEU A 69 4.43 3.80 -0.85
CA LEU A 69 4.26 4.66 -2.01
C LEU A 69 5.52 4.60 -2.86
N ARG A 70 5.40 4.16 -4.09
CA ARG A 70 6.50 4.03 -5.05
C ARG A 70 6.25 4.79 -6.33
N SER A 71 7.31 5.01 -7.08
CA SER A 71 7.24 5.40 -8.49
C SER A 71 8.23 4.61 -9.33
N VAL A 72 7.93 4.50 -10.62
CA VAL A 72 8.83 3.95 -11.63
C VAL A 72 9.12 5.01 -12.69
N ASN A 73 10.38 5.17 -13.05
CA ASN A 73 10.80 6.06 -14.13
C ASN A 73 10.56 5.40 -15.50
N TYR A 74 9.83 6.06 -16.41
CA TYR A 74 9.48 5.51 -17.72
C TYR A 74 10.70 5.24 -18.62
N GLY A 75 11.73 6.07 -18.51
CA GLY A 75 12.92 5.96 -19.37
C GLY A 75 13.91 4.89 -18.91
N THR A 76 14.01 4.64 -17.61
CA THR A 76 15.03 3.75 -17.04
C THR A 76 14.46 2.49 -16.38
N GLY A 77 13.17 2.47 -16.08
CA GLY A 77 12.54 1.40 -15.28
C GLY A 77 12.95 1.43 -13.80
N THR A 78 13.69 2.44 -13.35
CA THR A 78 14.16 2.53 -11.96
C THR A 78 13.00 2.86 -11.03
N GLU A 79 12.81 2.03 -10.01
CA GLU A 79 11.85 2.28 -8.94
C GLU A 79 12.43 3.18 -7.85
N THR A 80 11.58 3.98 -7.24
CA THR A 80 11.87 4.79 -6.05
C THR A 80 10.78 4.56 -5.02
N VAL A 81 11.16 4.22 -3.78
CA VAL A 81 10.26 4.21 -2.63
C VAL A 81 10.23 5.61 -2.04
N HIS A 82 9.06 6.22 -2.00
CA HIS A 82 8.85 7.57 -1.47
C HIS A 82 8.48 7.56 0.01
N ALA A 83 7.68 6.60 0.42
CA ALA A 83 7.21 6.45 1.80
C ALA A 83 6.95 4.98 2.11
N THR A 84 7.11 4.60 3.38
CA THR A 84 6.81 3.26 3.88
C THR A 84 6.12 3.35 5.23
N VAL A 85 5.00 2.67 5.38
CA VAL A 85 4.34 2.48 6.68
C VAL A 85 4.27 0.99 7.01
N PHE A 86 4.41 0.69 8.30
CA PHE A 86 4.21 -0.64 8.88
C PHE A 86 3.03 -0.58 9.83
N SER A 87 2.22 -1.63 9.86
CA SER A 87 1.21 -1.78 10.89
C SER A 87 1.85 -2.13 12.24
N ALA A 88 1.05 -2.12 13.27
CA ALA A 88 1.34 -2.75 14.55
C ALA A 88 0.10 -3.53 14.98
N ASP A 89 0.27 -4.51 15.86
CA ASP A 89 -0.82 -5.34 16.35
C ASP A 89 -1.98 -4.48 16.87
N ASN A 90 -3.15 -4.66 16.28
CA ASN A 90 -4.39 -3.99 16.68
C ASN A 90 -5.60 -4.87 16.38
N THR A 91 -6.69 -4.63 17.06
CA THR A 91 -7.95 -5.35 16.85
C THR A 91 -9.02 -4.50 16.15
N VAL A 92 -8.67 -3.26 15.85
CA VAL A 92 -9.52 -2.28 15.16
C VAL A 92 -8.69 -1.62 14.07
N ILE A 93 -9.36 -1.00 13.10
CA ILE A 93 -8.66 -0.26 12.07
C ILE A 93 -7.87 0.90 12.69
N GLU A 94 -6.61 1.01 12.31
CA GLU A 94 -5.73 2.12 12.66
C GLU A 94 -5.14 2.75 11.40
N ILE A 95 -4.79 4.03 11.52
CA ILE A 95 -4.11 4.79 10.47
C ILE A 95 -2.65 4.92 10.87
N PHE A 96 -1.78 4.29 10.08
CA PHE A 96 -0.33 4.42 10.21
C PHE A 96 0.17 5.44 9.18
N ALA A 97 1.17 6.21 9.54
CA ALA A 97 1.63 7.32 8.71
C ALA A 97 3.15 7.42 8.63
N ASP A 98 3.62 7.82 7.45
CA ASP A 98 4.99 8.25 7.20
C ASP A 98 4.98 9.72 6.77
N THR A 99 5.78 10.55 7.44
CA THR A 99 6.00 11.95 7.11
C THR A 99 7.42 12.21 6.57
N THR A 100 8.22 11.14 6.47
CA THR A 100 9.60 11.17 5.97
C THR A 100 9.63 10.82 4.49
N ILE A 101 9.12 11.74 3.66
CA ILE A 101 8.92 11.48 2.23
C ILE A 101 10.22 11.67 1.45
N ALA A 102 10.71 10.62 0.81
CA ALA A 102 11.85 10.71 -0.09
C ALA A 102 11.43 11.24 -1.46
N SER A 103 12.19 12.19 -2.01
CA SER A 103 11.90 12.80 -3.32
C SER A 103 10.44 13.26 -3.44
N PRO A 104 9.99 14.19 -2.60
CA PRO A 104 8.57 14.47 -2.38
C PRO A 104 7.85 15.14 -3.56
N THR A 105 8.58 15.73 -4.51
CA THR A 105 7.98 16.42 -5.67
C THR A 105 7.48 15.40 -6.70
N VAL A 106 6.21 15.51 -7.05
CA VAL A 106 5.56 14.65 -8.05
C VAL A 106 5.97 15.08 -9.47
N ASP A 107 6.47 14.13 -10.24
CA ASP A 107 6.85 14.30 -11.65
C ASP A 107 6.17 13.24 -12.53
N ASN A 108 4.97 13.55 -13.01
CA ASN A 108 4.21 12.64 -13.88
C ASN A 108 4.70 12.64 -15.34
N LEU A 109 5.65 13.50 -15.70
CA LEU A 109 6.23 13.50 -17.05
C LEU A 109 7.21 12.36 -17.23
N SER A 110 7.91 11.99 -16.17
CA SER A 110 8.92 10.93 -16.19
C SER A 110 8.60 9.71 -15.35
N ARG A 111 7.57 9.74 -14.51
CA ARG A 111 7.26 8.69 -13.52
C ARG A 111 5.79 8.30 -13.46
N ALA A 112 5.54 7.01 -13.24
CA ALA A 112 4.25 6.50 -12.79
C ALA A 112 4.31 6.22 -11.30
N TYR A 113 3.27 6.63 -10.56
CA TYR A 113 3.14 6.42 -9.12
C TYR A 113 2.19 5.28 -8.82
N PHE A 114 2.52 4.49 -7.80
CA PHE A 114 1.70 3.35 -7.37
C PHE A 114 1.91 3.04 -5.90
N VAL A 115 0.94 2.36 -5.31
CA VAL A 115 1.03 1.83 -3.95
C VAL A 115 1.26 0.34 -4.03
N VAL A 116 2.17 -0.16 -3.20
CA VAL A 116 2.40 -1.59 -3.00
C VAL A 116 2.00 -1.94 -1.57
N VAL A 117 1.19 -2.98 -1.42
CA VAL A 117 0.77 -3.52 -0.12
C VAL A 117 1.31 -4.93 0.00
N TYR A 118 2.06 -5.18 1.07
CA TYR A 118 2.49 -6.51 1.50
C TYR A 118 1.74 -6.84 2.78
N MET A 119 0.95 -7.87 2.77
CA MET A 119 0.20 -8.30 3.94
C MET A 119 0.02 -9.80 3.98
N CYS A 120 -0.33 -10.32 5.12
CA CYS A 120 -0.62 -11.72 5.35
C CYS A 120 -2.09 -11.88 5.75
N GLY A 121 -2.91 -12.40 4.85
CA GLY A 121 -4.24 -12.84 5.21
C GLY A 121 -4.21 -14.22 5.86
N PRO A 122 -5.11 -14.53 6.80
CA PRO A 122 -6.26 -13.73 7.25
C PRO A 122 -5.97 -12.80 8.43
N PHE A 123 -4.70 -12.62 8.82
CA PHE A 123 -4.30 -11.87 10.03
C PHE A 123 -4.30 -10.36 9.84
N GLN A 124 -4.19 -9.92 8.61
CA GLN A 124 -4.11 -8.51 8.26
C GLN A 124 -5.18 -8.15 7.23
N ALA A 125 -5.79 -6.98 7.39
CA ALA A 125 -6.77 -6.44 6.45
C ALA A 125 -6.43 -4.99 6.10
N PHE A 126 -6.49 -4.66 4.82
CA PHE A 126 -6.15 -3.35 4.29
C PHE A 126 -7.43 -2.65 3.79
N GLN A 127 -7.62 -1.40 4.17
CA GLN A 127 -8.77 -0.61 3.73
C GLN A 127 -8.43 0.40 2.65
N GLY A 128 -7.28 1.06 2.75
CA GLY A 128 -6.88 2.05 1.76
C GLY A 128 -5.71 2.91 2.20
N VAL A 129 -5.34 3.85 1.31
CA VAL A 129 -4.30 4.84 1.55
C VAL A 129 -4.82 6.26 1.35
N ARG A 130 -4.09 7.21 1.94
CA ARG A 130 -4.25 8.64 1.70
C ARG A 130 -2.89 9.27 1.49
N VAL A 131 -2.75 10.04 0.42
CA VAL A 131 -1.57 10.84 0.15
C VAL A 131 -1.92 12.31 0.38
N HIS A 132 -1.20 12.96 1.29
CA HIS A 132 -1.32 14.40 1.54
C HIS A 132 -0.25 15.14 0.76
N TYR A 133 -0.61 16.23 0.12
CA TYR A 133 0.32 17.05 -0.65
C TYR A 133 -0.03 18.54 -0.56
N LEU A 134 0.96 19.36 -0.87
CA LEU A 134 0.84 20.82 -1.06
C LEU A 134 1.06 21.16 -2.53
N GLU A 135 0.30 22.10 -3.01
CA GLU A 135 0.45 22.72 -4.33
C GLU A 135 1.55 23.79 -4.34
#